data_6e0d89bb8b3d9eb5a3345be846b273f7
#
_entry.id   6e0d89bb8b3d9eb5a3345be846b273f7
#
_cell.length_a   1.000
_cell.length_b   1.000
_cell.length_c   1.000
_cell.angle_alpha   90.00
_cell.angle_beta   90.00
_cell.angle_gamma   90.00
#
_symmetry.space_group_name_H-M   'P 1'
#
loop_
_entity.id
_entity.type
_entity.pdbx_description
1 polymer ?
#
loop_
_entity_poly.entity_id
_entity_poly.type
_entity_poly.pdbx_seq_one_letter_code
_entity_poly.pdbx_strand_id
1 'polypeptide(L)'
;SVQASKEMIRILRAQSNQTALKKYILGTTEKTVFEYLSKVEKISVKELSNLVNISERRASRTLVKMLRANLLMIHTKDNGEEYFTAAV
;
A
#
# COMPACT_ATOMS: atom_id res chain seq x y z
N SER A 1 -20.91 -9.33 -20.85
CA SER A 1 -21.67 -8.52 -19.90
C SER A 1 -20.76 -7.62 -19.08
N VAL A 2 -21.31 -6.57 -18.52
CA VAL A 2 -20.55 -5.62 -17.68
C VAL A 2 -19.97 -6.30 -16.45
N GLN A 3 -20.69 -7.25 -15.90
CA GLN A 3 -20.25 -7.99 -14.70
C GLN A 3 -19.08 -8.90 -15.00
N ALA A 4 -19.10 -9.60 -16.15
CA ALA A 4 -17.98 -10.43 -16.58
C ALA A 4 -16.73 -9.58 -16.81
N SER A 5 -16.90 -8.38 -17.38
CA SER A 5 -15.79 -7.48 -17.60
C SER A 5 -15.16 -7.02 -16.29
N LYS A 6 -15.98 -6.75 -15.26
CA LYS A 6 -15.48 -6.36 -13.94
C LYS A 6 -14.68 -7.49 -13.28
N GLU A 7 -15.15 -8.73 -13.39
CA GLU A 7 -14.42 -9.88 -12.87
C GLU A 7 -13.10 -10.08 -13.59
N MET A 8 -13.12 -9.95 -14.91
CA MET A 8 -11.92 -10.06 -15.71
C MET A 8 -10.90 -9.01 -15.34
N ILE A 9 -11.34 -7.76 -15.13
CA ILE A 9 -10.46 -6.68 -14.69
C ILE A 9 -9.88 -7.00 -13.30
N ARG A 10 -10.69 -7.53 -12.40
CA ARG A 10 -10.25 -7.92 -11.06
C ARG A 10 -9.17 -9.00 -11.12
N ILE A 11 -9.37 -10.02 -11.95
CA ILE A 11 -8.42 -11.11 -12.14
C ILE A 11 -7.10 -10.57 -12.73
N LEU A 12 -7.20 -9.74 -13.75
CA LEU A 12 -6.02 -9.14 -14.37
C LEU A 12 -5.25 -8.25 -13.38
N ARG A 13 -5.96 -7.49 -12.56
CA ARG A 13 -5.34 -6.70 -11.50
C ARG A 13 -4.62 -7.57 -10.49
N ALA A 14 -5.27 -8.64 -10.04
CA ALA A 14 -4.66 -9.56 -9.07
C ALA A 14 -3.39 -10.18 -9.63
N GLN A 15 -3.40 -10.63 -10.89
CA GLN A 15 -2.23 -11.18 -11.55
C GLN A 15 -1.13 -10.13 -11.73
N SER A 16 -1.51 -8.93 -12.15
CA SER A 16 -0.57 -7.83 -12.32
C SER A 16 0.09 -7.46 -10.99
N ASN A 17 -0.69 -7.41 -9.91
CA ASN A 17 -0.18 -7.12 -8.58
C ASN A 17 0.76 -8.19 -8.08
N GLN A 18 0.45 -9.46 -8.32
CA GLN A 18 1.35 -10.55 -7.95
C GLN A 18 2.67 -10.46 -8.72
N THR A 19 2.61 -10.08 -10.00
CA THR A 19 3.82 -9.88 -10.79
C THR A 19 4.63 -8.71 -10.26
N ALA A 20 3.99 -7.61 -9.92
CA ALA A 20 4.63 -6.44 -9.34
C ALA A 20 5.27 -6.79 -7.99
N LEU A 21 4.58 -7.55 -7.14
CA LEU A 21 5.10 -8.00 -5.85
C LEU A 21 6.30 -8.92 -6.01
N LYS A 22 6.29 -9.80 -7.01
CA LYS A 22 7.42 -10.69 -7.29
C LYS A 22 8.66 -9.93 -7.74
N LYS A 23 8.47 -8.85 -8.49
CA LYS A 23 9.58 -8.01 -8.96
C LYS A 23 10.07 -7.05 -7.89
N TYR A 24 9.21 -6.71 -6.93
CA TYR A 24 9.54 -5.81 -5.84
C TYR A 24 10.08 -6.61 -4.68
N ILE A 25 11.34 -6.35 -4.33
CA ILE A 25 11.96 -7.00 -3.17
C ILE A 25 11.39 -6.36 -1.92
N LEU A 26 10.49 -7.09 -1.26
CA LEU A 26 9.85 -6.62 -0.04
C LEU A 26 10.79 -6.77 1.15
N GLY A 27 11.13 -5.65 1.78
CA GLY A 27 11.79 -5.64 3.08
C GLY A 27 10.80 -5.98 4.18
N THR A 28 11.31 -6.12 5.40
CA THR A 28 10.50 -6.44 6.58
C THR A 28 9.43 -5.37 6.83
N THR A 29 9.79 -4.10 6.66
CA THR A 29 8.87 -2.98 6.89
C THR A 29 7.73 -3.00 5.88
N GLU A 30 8.03 -3.24 4.62
CA GLU A 30 7.01 -3.29 3.55
C GLU A 30 6.04 -4.45 3.78
N LYS A 31 6.52 -5.61 4.20
CA LYS A 31 5.67 -6.74 4.56
C LYS A 31 4.74 -6.38 5.71
N THR A 32 5.24 -5.68 6.70
CA THR A 32 4.45 -5.22 7.84
C THR A 32 3.34 -4.26 7.38
N VAL A 33 3.63 -3.37 6.43
CA VAL A 33 2.63 -2.46 5.86
C VAL A 33 1.48 -3.27 5.23
N PHE A 34 1.80 -4.27 4.42
CA PHE A 34 0.78 -5.09 3.79
C PHE A 34 -0.04 -5.89 4.80
N GLU A 35 0.60 -6.46 5.82
CA GLU A 35 -0.09 -7.18 6.89
C GLU A 35 -1.03 -6.25 7.65
N TYR A 36 -0.58 -5.05 7.95
CA TYR A 36 -1.39 -4.05 8.63
C TYR A 36 -2.60 -3.66 7.77
N LEU A 37 -2.38 -3.40 6.48
CA LEU A 37 -3.45 -3.01 5.55
C LEU A 37 -4.44 -4.13 5.26
N SER A 38 -4.07 -5.37 5.53
CA SER A 38 -5.02 -6.49 5.43
C SER A 38 -6.04 -6.50 6.55
N LYS A 39 -5.72 -5.85 7.67
CA LYS A 39 -6.56 -5.77 8.86
C LYS A 39 -7.22 -4.40 9.03
N VAL A 40 -6.50 -3.34 8.66
CA VAL A 40 -6.92 -1.95 8.79
C VAL A 40 -6.81 -1.30 7.42
N GLU A 41 -7.84 -0.64 6.96
CA GLU A 41 -7.94 -0.17 5.58
C GLU A 41 -6.92 0.90 5.19
N LYS A 42 -6.33 1.59 6.15
CA LYS A 42 -5.43 2.73 5.89
C LYS A 42 -4.27 2.78 6.87
N ILE A 43 -3.18 3.42 6.46
CA ILE A 43 -2.01 3.64 7.30
C ILE A 43 -1.45 5.04 7.04
N SER A 44 -1.02 5.71 8.10
CA SER A 44 -0.32 6.99 8.02
C SER A 44 1.17 6.80 8.30
N VAL A 45 1.97 7.83 8.00
CA VAL A 45 3.40 7.85 8.32
C VAL A 45 3.61 7.65 9.82
N LYS A 46 2.83 8.34 10.63
CA LYS A 46 2.93 8.26 12.10
C LYS A 46 2.60 6.86 12.60
N GLU A 47 1.56 6.24 12.05
CA GLU A 47 1.17 4.89 12.42
C GLU A 47 2.27 3.88 12.08
N LEU A 48 2.87 3.96 10.90
CA LEU A 48 3.96 3.08 10.52
C LEU A 48 5.18 3.30 11.41
N SER A 49 5.51 4.55 11.69
CA SER A 49 6.61 4.91 12.57
C SER A 49 6.48 4.21 13.93
N ASN A 50 5.28 4.25 14.51
CA ASN A 50 5.01 3.61 15.79
C ASN A 50 4.95 2.09 15.71
N LEU A 51 4.40 1.58 14.61
CA LEU A 51 4.19 0.14 14.43
C LEU A 51 5.51 -0.63 14.37
N VAL A 52 6.51 -0.09 13.68
CA VAL A 52 7.79 -0.77 13.49
C VAL A 52 8.95 -0.06 14.20
N ASN A 53 8.65 0.94 15.01
CA ASN A 53 9.61 1.68 15.83
C ASN A 53 10.76 2.25 14.99
N ILE A 54 10.39 3.01 13.97
CA ILE A 54 11.34 3.75 13.12
C ILE A 54 10.95 5.24 13.13
N SER A 55 11.85 6.10 12.65
CA SER A 55 11.55 7.52 12.55
C SER A 55 10.43 7.78 11.53
N GLU A 56 9.71 8.89 11.69
CA GLU A 56 8.69 9.28 10.72
C GLU A 56 9.31 9.51 9.33
N ARG A 57 10.55 10.01 9.30
CA ARG A 57 11.27 10.20 8.04
C ARG A 57 11.48 8.88 7.30
N ARG A 58 11.88 7.83 8.01
CA ARG A 58 12.06 6.50 7.43
C ARG A 58 10.72 5.89 7.04
N ALA A 59 9.70 6.06 7.87
CA ALA A 59 8.35 5.58 7.58
C ALA A 59 7.80 6.24 6.31
N SER A 60 7.95 7.57 6.20
CA SER A 60 7.53 8.31 5.02
C SER A 60 8.25 7.82 3.77
N ARG A 61 9.56 7.62 3.87
CA ARG A 61 10.37 7.13 2.76
C ARG A 61 9.90 5.75 2.27
N THR A 62 9.60 4.86 3.20
CA THR A 62 9.09 3.52 2.89
C THR A 62 7.73 3.59 2.17
N LEU A 63 6.80 4.39 2.71
CA LEU A 63 5.47 4.52 2.11
C LEU A 63 5.52 5.16 0.72
N VAL A 64 6.37 6.18 0.53
CA VAL A 64 6.56 6.83 -0.77
C VAL A 64 7.18 5.87 -1.77
N LYS A 65 8.13 5.06 -1.34
CA LYS A 65 8.74 4.03 -2.18
C LYS A 65 7.70 3.03 -2.67
N MET A 66 6.82 2.58 -1.77
CA MET A 66 5.73 1.66 -2.12
C MET A 66 4.70 2.33 -3.02
N LEU A 67 4.42 3.61 -2.81
CA LEU A 67 3.54 4.41 -3.67
C LEU A 67 4.09 4.48 -5.10
N ARG A 68 5.38 4.73 -5.25
CA ARG A 68 6.05 4.79 -6.55
C ARG A 68 6.06 3.44 -7.27
N ALA A 69 6.05 2.36 -6.51
CA ALA A 69 5.98 1.01 -7.05
C ALA A 69 4.54 0.58 -7.39
N ASN A 70 3.57 1.49 -7.26
CA ASN A 70 2.14 1.25 -7.50
C ASN A 70 1.53 0.21 -6.57
N LEU A 71 2.10 0.06 -5.39
CA LEU A 71 1.59 -0.87 -4.36
C LEU A 71 0.62 -0.19 -3.41
N LEU A 72 0.70 1.13 -3.30
CA LEU A 72 -0.15 1.95 -2.43
C LEU A 72 -0.75 3.11 -3.19
N MET A 73 -1.84 3.64 -2.65
CA MET A 73 -2.46 4.89 -3.07
C MET A 73 -2.38 5.88 -1.92
N ILE A 74 -2.20 7.17 -2.23
CA ILE A 74 -2.16 8.21 -1.21
C ILE A 74 -3.46 9.00 -1.24
N HIS A 75 -3.92 9.39 -0.05
CA HIS A 75 -5.12 10.20 0.14
C HIS A 75 -4.81 11.34 1.10
N THR A 76 -5.51 12.44 0.94
CA THR A 76 -5.36 13.60 1.81
C THR A 76 -6.71 13.90 2.46
N LYS A 77 -6.70 14.05 3.78
CA LYS A 77 -7.89 14.45 4.53
C LYS A 77 -8.12 15.96 4.41
N ASP A 78 -9.30 16.41 4.78
CA ASP A 78 -9.66 17.84 4.75
C ASP A 78 -8.72 18.70 5.60
N ASN A 79 -8.18 18.14 6.68
CA ASN A 79 -7.22 18.82 7.55
C ASN A 79 -5.78 18.80 7.05
N GLY A 80 -5.54 18.25 5.86
CA GLY A 80 -4.21 18.16 5.26
C GLY A 80 -3.43 16.91 5.64
N GLU A 81 -3.92 16.09 6.55
CA GLU A 81 -3.25 14.84 6.90
C GLU A 81 -3.34 13.83 5.76
N GLU A 82 -2.25 13.11 5.54
CA GLU A 82 -2.16 12.11 4.48
C GLU A 82 -2.23 10.70 5.06
N TYR A 83 -2.82 9.80 4.30
CA TYR A 83 -2.84 8.37 4.63
C TYR A 83 -2.74 7.56 3.36
N PHE A 84 -2.37 6.29 3.50
CA PHE A 84 -2.14 5.39 2.38
C PHE A 84 -3.08 4.19 2.47
N THR A 85 -3.51 3.72 1.32
CA THR A 85 -4.30 2.50 1.20
C THR A 85 -3.63 1.57 0.21
N ALA A 86 -3.98 0.29 0.26
CA ALA A 86 -3.46 -0.66 -0.72
C ALA A 86 -4.02 -0.34 -2.11
N ALA A 87 -3.14 -0.34 -3.12
CA ALA A 87 -3.54 -0.17 -4.52
C ALA A 87 -4.05 -1.48 -5.12
N VAL A 88 -4.09 -2.51 -4.31
CA VAL A 88 -4.40 -3.88 -4.74
C VAL A 88 -5.79 -4.26 -4.31
#